data_aa642cfe990dae964eeb266c7e0dc864
#
_entry.id   aa642cfe990dae964eeb266c7e0dc864
#
_cell.length_a   1.000
_cell.length_b   1.000
_cell.length_c   1.000
_cell.angle_alpha   90.00
_cell.angle_beta   90.00
_cell.angle_gamma   90.00
#
_symmetry.space_group_name_H-M   'P 1'
#
loop_
_entity.id
_entity.type
_entity.pdbx_description
1 polymer ?
#
loop_
_entity_poly.entity_id
_entity_poly.type
_entity_poly.pdbx_seq_one_letter_code
_entity_poly.pdbx_strand_id
1 'polypeptide(L)'
;IIDIDNDKEIIFGDELTIDAIVWMGTQPTLKEKSEAAGITEVRPFKEIESYLKAAQQKSQRIHYLPTYRAEHQIKLFQWLGIVPGTEQPSVPFIFGVVNQRNYKTAEEIVEIEKACVVTADMHLTAMRTVRPGIRESEVAAAVAEVAYANDYQLSFPIIATINGQTLHN
;
A
#
# COMPACT_ATOMS: atom_id res chain seq x y z
N ILE A 1 -9.23 4.28 12.00
CA ILE A 1 -10.71 4.25 12.04
C ILE A 1 -11.21 5.67 11.88
N ILE A 2 -12.25 5.84 11.07
CA ILE A 2 -13.05 7.08 10.99
C ILE A 2 -14.39 6.74 11.61
N ASP A 3 -14.68 7.34 12.76
CA ASP A 3 -15.93 7.18 13.50
C ASP A 3 -16.84 8.38 13.22
N ILE A 4 -17.67 8.24 12.21
CA ILE A 4 -18.54 9.32 11.71
C ILE A 4 -19.58 9.73 12.76
N ASP A 5 -20.09 8.78 13.53
CA ASP A 5 -21.14 9.04 14.52
C ASP A 5 -20.63 9.89 15.70
N ASN A 6 -19.34 9.80 16.00
CA ASN A 6 -18.71 10.55 17.09
C ASN A 6 -17.77 11.66 16.60
N ASP A 7 -17.69 11.90 15.28
CA ASP A 7 -16.78 12.85 14.63
C ASP A 7 -15.33 12.68 15.09
N LYS A 8 -14.80 11.45 14.94
CA LYS A 8 -13.46 11.08 15.41
C LYS A 8 -12.68 10.35 14.36
N GLU A 9 -11.41 10.67 14.30
CA GLU A 9 -10.39 9.93 13.55
C GLU A 9 -9.37 9.36 14.53
N ILE A 10 -9.15 8.04 14.48
CA ILE A 10 -8.30 7.34 15.44
C ILE A 10 -7.34 6.44 14.69
N ILE A 11 -6.05 6.57 14.97
CA ILE A 11 -5.04 5.61 14.54
C ILE A 11 -4.81 4.57 15.63
N PHE A 12 -4.93 3.30 15.26
CA PHE A 12 -4.58 2.16 16.10
C PHE A 12 -3.27 1.56 15.61
N GLY A 13 -2.29 1.49 16.50
CA GLY A 13 -0.98 0.95 16.17
C GLY A 13 -0.11 0.84 17.40
N ASP A 14 1.05 0.23 17.23
CA ASP A 14 2.06 0.11 18.25
C ASP A 14 3.37 0.71 17.73
N GLU A 15 4.22 1.20 18.65
CA GLU A 15 5.57 1.64 18.31
C GLU A 15 6.44 0.46 17.88
N LEU A 16 7.47 0.73 17.09
CA LEU A 16 8.41 -0.30 16.68
C LEU A 16 9.14 -0.88 17.89
N THR A 17 9.27 -2.19 17.93
CA THR A 17 10.13 -2.88 18.89
C THR A 17 11.61 -2.62 18.57
N ILE A 18 12.48 -2.82 19.55
CA ILE A 18 13.93 -2.72 19.35
C ILE A 18 14.40 -3.64 18.22
N ASP A 19 13.88 -4.87 18.15
CA ASP A 19 14.20 -5.82 17.09
C ASP A 19 13.80 -5.29 15.71
N ALA A 20 12.62 -4.68 15.60
CA ALA A 20 12.18 -4.06 14.34
C ALA A 20 13.07 -2.87 13.95
N ILE A 21 13.52 -2.06 14.91
CA ILE A 21 14.46 -0.94 14.68
C ILE A 21 15.82 -1.46 14.20
N VAL A 22 16.32 -2.56 14.75
CA VAL A 22 17.58 -3.19 14.31
C VAL A 22 17.49 -3.60 12.84
N TRP A 23 16.34 -4.14 12.40
CA TRP A 23 16.15 -4.59 11.01
C TRP A 23 15.82 -3.47 10.03
N MET A 24 15.05 -2.48 10.43
CA MET A 24 14.50 -1.46 9.52
C MET A 24 15.11 -0.07 9.70
N GLY A 25 16.00 0.11 10.66
CA GLY A 25 16.49 1.42 11.08
C GLY A 25 15.44 2.21 11.88
N THR A 26 15.84 3.38 12.37
CA THR A 26 14.96 4.29 13.10
C THR A 26 13.88 4.83 12.15
N GLN A 27 12.63 4.70 12.57
CA GLN A 27 11.47 5.22 11.85
C GLN A 27 10.79 6.31 12.68
N PRO A 28 10.05 7.24 12.07
CA PRO A 28 9.18 8.15 12.81
C PRO A 28 8.22 7.38 13.72
N THR A 29 7.99 7.90 14.92
CA THR A 29 7.05 7.33 15.88
C THR A 29 5.63 7.30 15.31
N LEU A 30 4.78 6.46 15.89
CA LEU A 30 3.38 6.41 15.48
C LEU A 30 2.69 7.77 15.68
N LYS A 31 3.06 8.49 16.73
CA LYS A 31 2.57 9.84 16.98
C LYS A 31 2.98 10.83 15.90
N GLU A 32 4.26 10.87 15.53
CA GLU A 32 4.75 11.74 14.43
C GLU A 32 4.06 11.45 13.10
N LYS A 33 3.86 10.15 12.77
CA LYS A 33 3.10 9.74 11.57
C LYS A 33 1.64 10.17 11.63
N SER A 34 1.02 10.08 12.79
CA SER A 34 -0.36 10.50 13.03
C SER A 34 -0.52 11.99 12.88
N GLU A 35 0.36 12.78 13.50
CA GLU A 35 0.37 14.25 13.39
C GLU A 35 0.58 14.71 11.95
N ALA A 36 1.48 14.06 11.20
CA ALA A 36 1.69 14.33 9.78
C ALA A 36 0.44 14.04 8.92
N ALA A 37 -0.41 13.10 9.36
CA ALA A 37 -1.70 12.82 8.73
C ALA A 37 -2.85 13.72 9.24
N GLY A 38 -2.57 14.65 10.17
CA GLY A 38 -3.58 15.51 10.77
C GLY A 38 -4.46 14.85 11.83
N ILE A 39 -4.09 13.64 12.27
CA ILE A 39 -4.87 12.86 13.24
C ILE A 39 -4.19 12.95 14.60
N THR A 40 -4.93 13.36 15.62
CA THR A 40 -4.40 13.57 16.97
C THR A 40 -4.63 12.40 17.94
N GLU A 41 -5.63 11.56 17.68
CA GLU A 41 -5.96 10.44 18.56
C GLU A 41 -5.24 9.17 18.11
N VAL A 42 -4.31 8.68 18.94
CA VAL A 42 -3.57 7.44 18.73
C VAL A 42 -3.87 6.49 19.89
N ARG A 43 -4.14 5.22 19.57
CA ARG A 43 -4.40 4.16 20.55
C ARG A 43 -3.57 2.92 20.29
N PRO A 44 -3.25 2.12 21.32
CA PRO A 44 -2.61 0.82 21.15
C PRO A 44 -3.41 -0.10 20.19
N PHE A 45 -2.71 -0.84 19.35
CA PHE A 45 -3.35 -1.73 18.37
C PHE A 45 -4.29 -2.75 19.00
N LYS A 46 -3.97 -3.24 20.19
CA LYS A 46 -4.81 -4.19 20.95
C LYS A 46 -6.20 -3.66 21.29
N GLU A 47 -6.42 -2.35 21.27
CA GLU A 47 -7.71 -1.74 21.62
C GLU A 47 -8.71 -1.72 20.43
N ILE A 48 -8.24 -2.01 19.21
CA ILE A 48 -9.10 -1.96 18.01
C ILE A 48 -10.29 -2.92 18.12
N GLU A 49 -10.06 -4.11 18.65
CA GLU A 49 -11.12 -5.13 18.79
C GLU A 49 -12.22 -4.67 19.73
N SER A 50 -11.86 -4.15 20.90
CA SER A 50 -12.83 -3.66 21.89
C SER A 50 -13.60 -2.44 21.35
N TYR A 51 -12.93 -1.57 20.61
CA TYR A 51 -13.56 -0.41 19.98
C TYR A 51 -14.61 -0.83 18.94
N LEU A 52 -14.26 -1.76 18.06
CA LEU A 52 -15.18 -2.29 17.05
C LEU A 52 -16.35 -3.07 17.66
N LYS A 53 -16.11 -3.86 18.71
CA LYS A 53 -17.18 -4.55 19.45
C LYS A 53 -18.15 -3.57 20.11
N ALA A 54 -17.66 -2.49 20.68
CA ALA A 54 -18.51 -1.43 21.24
C ALA A 54 -19.37 -0.76 20.18
N ALA A 55 -18.81 -0.53 18.97
CA ALA A 55 -19.57 -0.02 17.83
C ALA A 55 -20.68 -1.00 17.39
N GLN A 56 -20.39 -2.32 17.31
CA GLN A 56 -21.38 -3.34 17.01
C GLN A 56 -22.52 -3.39 18.05
N GLN A 57 -22.18 -3.29 19.35
CA GLN A 57 -23.19 -3.25 20.42
C GLN A 57 -24.13 -2.06 20.32
N LYS A 58 -23.64 -0.94 19.79
CA LYS A 58 -24.45 0.26 19.49
C LYS A 58 -25.18 0.18 18.16
N SER A 59 -25.10 -0.95 17.46
CA SER A 59 -25.67 -1.14 16.11
C SER A 59 -25.10 -0.16 15.06
N GLN A 60 -23.88 0.35 15.27
CA GLN A 60 -23.18 1.17 14.28
C GLN A 60 -22.80 0.31 13.07
N ARG A 61 -22.96 0.88 11.90
CA ARG A 61 -22.61 0.19 10.66
C ARG A 61 -21.09 0.31 10.43
N ILE A 62 -20.42 -0.84 10.34
CA ILE A 62 -18.97 -0.88 10.10
C ILE A 62 -18.70 -1.11 8.62
N HIS A 63 -17.94 -0.21 8.02
CA HIS A 63 -17.52 -0.27 6.62
C HIS A 63 -16.05 -0.65 6.53
N TYR A 64 -15.71 -1.51 5.59
CA TYR A 64 -14.34 -1.92 5.31
C TYR A 64 -14.15 -2.15 3.80
N LEU A 65 -12.89 -2.07 3.36
CA LEU A 65 -12.50 -2.35 1.97
C LEU A 65 -12.27 -3.86 1.76
N PRO A 66 -12.35 -4.35 0.51
CA PRO A 66 -12.03 -5.74 0.21
C PRO A 66 -10.63 -6.10 0.70
N THR A 67 -10.50 -7.27 1.32
CA THR A 67 -9.24 -7.82 1.78
C THR A 67 -8.74 -8.87 0.80
N TYR A 68 -7.51 -8.73 0.30
CA TYR A 68 -6.87 -9.75 -0.55
C TYR A 68 -5.81 -10.57 0.19
N ARG A 69 -5.34 -10.10 1.36
CA ARG A 69 -4.35 -10.79 2.18
C ARG A 69 -5.05 -11.62 3.25
N ALA A 70 -4.64 -12.89 3.39
CA ALA A 70 -5.20 -13.80 4.38
C ALA A 70 -5.10 -13.27 5.82
N GLU A 71 -3.99 -12.59 6.15
CA GLU A 71 -3.81 -11.96 7.47
C GLU A 71 -4.87 -10.90 7.79
N HIS A 72 -5.35 -10.15 6.79
CA HIS A 72 -6.42 -9.17 6.98
C HIS A 72 -7.79 -9.86 7.11
N GLN A 73 -8.01 -10.95 6.39
CA GLN A 73 -9.23 -11.77 6.54
C GLN A 73 -9.31 -12.36 7.96
N ILE A 74 -8.19 -12.87 8.48
CA ILE A 74 -8.10 -13.38 9.86
C ILE A 74 -8.43 -12.26 10.87
N LYS A 75 -7.91 -11.05 10.68
CA LYS A 75 -8.23 -9.89 11.54
C LYS A 75 -9.71 -9.54 11.48
N LEU A 76 -10.34 -9.50 10.31
CA LEU A 76 -11.79 -9.27 10.18
C LEU A 76 -12.59 -10.33 10.91
N PHE A 77 -12.17 -11.60 10.84
CA PHE A 77 -12.79 -12.67 11.60
C PHE A 77 -12.65 -12.46 13.11
N GLN A 78 -11.46 -12.15 13.60
CA GLN A 78 -11.20 -11.94 15.02
C GLN A 78 -11.98 -10.73 15.58
N TRP A 79 -12.02 -9.62 14.84
CA TRP A 79 -12.62 -8.37 15.32
C TRP A 79 -14.12 -8.30 15.12
N LEU A 80 -14.63 -8.82 14.00
CA LEU A 80 -16.02 -8.65 13.55
C LEU A 80 -16.79 -9.96 13.40
N GLY A 81 -16.14 -11.11 13.54
CA GLY A 81 -16.74 -12.42 13.32
C GLY A 81 -17.02 -12.77 11.85
N ILE A 82 -16.40 -12.02 10.91
CA ILE A 82 -16.60 -12.25 9.48
C ILE A 82 -15.77 -13.45 9.04
N VAL A 83 -16.44 -14.52 8.61
CA VAL A 83 -15.77 -15.75 8.17
C VAL A 83 -15.03 -15.49 6.86
N PRO A 84 -13.73 -15.88 6.73
CA PRO A 84 -12.98 -15.74 5.48
C PRO A 84 -13.71 -16.34 4.27
N GLY A 85 -13.79 -15.59 3.19
CA GLY A 85 -14.54 -15.96 1.98
C GLY A 85 -16.03 -15.59 1.99
N THR A 86 -16.53 -15.03 3.09
CA THR A 86 -17.91 -14.51 3.19
C THR A 86 -17.97 -12.99 3.35
N GLU A 87 -16.84 -12.31 3.15
CA GLU A 87 -16.73 -10.86 3.32
C GLU A 87 -17.66 -10.12 2.34
N GLN A 88 -18.38 -9.16 2.89
CA GLN A 88 -19.21 -8.26 2.10
C GLN A 88 -18.74 -6.81 2.31
N PRO A 89 -17.69 -6.38 1.61
CA PRO A 89 -17.19 -5.03 1.73
C PRO A 89 -18.24 -4.01 1.25
N SER A 90 -18.19 -2.83 1.84
CA SER A 90 -19.14 -1.77 1.53
C SER A 90 -18.89 -1.18 0.15
N VAL A 91 -19.78 -1.44 -0.79
CA VAL A 91 -19.73 -0.87 -2.16
C VAL A 91 -19.73 0.68 -2.13
N PRO A 92 -20.58 1.37 -1.37
CA PRO A 92 -20.50 2.84 -1.27
C PRO A 92 -19.15 3.34 -0.74
N PHE A 93 -18.53 2.64 0.21
CA PHE A 93 -17.20 3.01 0.71
C PHE A 93 -16.12 2.81 -0.35
N ILE A 94 -16.19 1.69 -1.10
CA ILE A 94 -15.29 1.47 -2.25
C ILE A 94 -15.39 2.62 -3.24
N PHE A 95 -16.61 3.02 -3.64
CA PHE A 95 -16.81 4.15 -4.55
C PHE A 95 -16.29 5.46 -3.99
N GLY A 96 -16.48 5.73 -2.70
CA GLY A 96 -15.93 6.92 -2.06
C GLY A 96 -14.41 6.99 -2.17
N VAL A 97 -13.71 5.88 -1.83
CA VAL A 97 -12.25 5.79 -1.93
C VAL A 97 -11.79 5.90 -3.40
N VAL A 98 -12.45 5.21 -4.32
CA VAL A 98 -12.12 5.28 -5.75
C VAL A 98 -12.27 6.69 -6.29
N ASN A 99 -13.37 7.36 -5.98
CA ASN A 99 -13.60 8.74 -6.42
C ASN A 99 -12.53 9.68 -5.88
N GLN A 100 -12.18 9.59 -4.61
CA GLN A 100 -11.12 10.41 -4.02
C GLN A 100 -9.77 10.16 -4.72
N ARG A 101 -9.41 8.91 -4.99
CA ARG A 101 -8.13 8.54 -5.61
C ARG A 101 -8.06 8.82 -7.11
N ASN A 102 -9.18 8.91 -7.79
CA ASN A 102 -9.21 9.24 -9.23
C ASN A 102 -8.77 10.67 -9.52
N TYR A 103 -8.97 11.59 -8.58
CA TYR A 103 -8.53 12.98 -8.71
C TYR A 103 -7.26 13.18 -7.90
N LYS A 104 -6.17 13.54 -8.60
CA LYS A 104 -4.85 13.74 -8.01
C LYS A 104 -4.68 15.18 -7.58
N THR A 105 -4.03 15.40 -6.44
CA THR A 105 -3.58 16.74 -6.03
C THR A 105 -2.39 17.19 -6.86
N ALA A 106 -2.03 18.47 -6.77
CA ALA A 106 -0.86 19.00 -7.46
C ALA A 106 0.45 18.33 -6.99
N GLU A 107 0.53 18.03 -5.69
CA GLU A 107 1.68 17.33 -5.08
C GLU A 107 1.79 15.90 -5.57
N GLU A 108 0.67 15.17 -5.66
CA GLU A 108 0.65 13.80 -6.22
C GLU A 108 1.06 13.79 -7.69
N ILE A 109 0.65 14.79 -8.48
CA ILE A 109 1.03 14.91 -9.89
C ILE A 109 2.55 15.08 -10.01
N VAL A 110 3.17 15.92 -9.18
CA VAL A 110 4.63 16.12 -9.18
C VAL A 110 5.37 14.79 -8.93
N GLU A 111 4.92 13.98 -7.97
CA GLU A 111 5.57 12.69 -7.69
C GLU A 111 5.33 11.67 -8.81
N ILE A 112 4.15 11.65 -9.41
CA ILE A 112 3.85 10.81 -10.57
C ILE A 112 4.73 11.18 -11.77
N GLU A 113 4.90 12.48 -12.05
CA GLU A 113 5.76 12.95 -13.15
C GLU A 113 7.24 12.56 -12.95
N LYS A 114 7.77 12.66 -11.72
CA LYS A 114 9.11 12.17 -11.39
C LYS A 114 9.26 10.68 -11.72
N ALA A 115 8.30 9.86 -11.29
CA ALA A 115 8.30 8.43 -11.58
C ALA A 115 8.19 8.14 -13.09
N CYS A 116 7.41 8.94 -13.83
CA CYS A 116 7.30 8.84 -15.28
C CYS A 116 8.63 9.15 -16.00
N VAL A 117 9.38 10.16 -15.53
CA VAL A 117 10.70 10.47 -16.09
C VAL A 117 11.67 9.30 -15.92
N VAL A 118 11.75 8.73 -14.72
CA VAL A 118 12.61 7.54 -14.48
C VAL A 118 12.16 6.36 -15.34
N THR A 119 10.84 6.14 -15.45
CA THR A 119 10.28 5.08 -16.31
C THR A 119 10.65 5.30 -17.79
N ALA A 120 10.61 6.52 -18.27
CA ALA A 120 11.04 6.85 -19.64
C ALA A 120 12.53 6.51 -19.85
N ASP A 121 13.39 6.84 -18.90
CA ASP A 121 14.81 6.51 -18.96
C ASP A 121 15.06 4.99 -18.92
N MET A 122 14.25 4.24 -18.16
CA MET A 122 14.26 2.77 -18.17
C MET A 122 13.96 2.22 -19.57
N HIS A 123 12.92 2.74 -20.24
CA HIS A 123 12.58 2.32 -21.61
C HIS A 123 13.65 2.69 -22.62
N LEU A 124 14.20 3.91 -22.53
CA LEU A 124 15.31 4.34 -23.39
C LEU A 124 16.55 3.48 -23.18
N THR A 125 16.83 3.08 -21.95
CA THR A 125 17.94 2.17 -21.63
C THR A 125 17.71 0.79 -22.23
N ALA A 126 16.50 0.24 -22.14
CA ALA A 126 16.14 -1.00 -22.83
C ALA A 126 16.42 -0.92 -24.34
N MET A 127 15.93 0.14 -25.01
CA MET A 127 16.12 0.36 -26.44
C MET A 127 17.60 0.46 -26.85
N ARG A 128 18.45 1.06 -26.02
CA ARG A 128 19.90 1.22 -26.28
C ARG A 128 20.67 -0.08 -26.00
N THR A 129 20.19 -0.90 -25.08
CA THR A 129 20.87 -2.12 -24.63
C THR A 129 20.59 -3.30 -25.52
N VAL A 130 19.37 -3.38 -26.05
CA VAL A 130 18.93 -4.50 -26.92
C VAL A 130 19.79 -4.58 -28.19
N ARG A 131 20.38 -5.76 -28.41
CA ARG A 131 21.16 -6.09 -29.62
C ARG A 131 21.16 -7.61 -29.85
N PRO A 132 21.42 -8.10 -31.07
CA PRO A 132 21.54 -9.53 -31.32
C PRO A 132 22.57 -10.20 -30.37
N GLY A 133 22.17 -11.33 -29.79
CA GLY A 133 23.02 -12.13 -28.90
C GLY A 133 22.98 -11.73 -27.41
N ILE A 134 22.34 -10.61 -27.04
CA ILE A 134 22.13 -10.26 -25.63
C ILE A 134 21.04 -11.14 -25.02
N ARG A 135 21.16 -11.49 -23.74
CA ARG A 135 20.13 -12.20 -23.00
C ARG A 135 19.07 -11.26 -22.45
N GLU A 136 17.84 -11.73 -22.32
CA GLU A 136 16.73 -10.99 -21.70
C GLU A 136 17.06 -10.52 -20.30
N SER A 137 17.76 -11.35 -19.50
CA SER A 137 18.19 -10.99 -18.15
C SER A 137 19.20 -9.83 -18.11
N GLU A 138 20.03 -9.68 -19.12
CA GLU A 138 20.98 -8.56 -19.19
C GLU A 138 20.24 -7.23 -19.50
N VAL A 139 19.22 -7.29 -20.35
CA VAL A 139 18.33 -6.14 -20.61
C VAL A 139 17.55 -5.79 -19.36
N ALA A 140 16.95 -6.77 -18.69
CA ALA A 140 16.20 -6.56 -17.45
C ALA A 140 17.08 -5.95 -16.34
N ALA A 141 18.33 -6.42 -16.20
CA ALA A 141 19.28 -5.88 -15.23
C ALA A 141 19.61 -4.40 -15.51
N ALA A 142 19.90 -4.06 -16.77
CA ALA A 142 20.18 -2.67 -17.15
C ALA A 142 18.99 -1.73 -16.92
N VAL A 143 17.78 -2.20 -17.14
CA VAL A 143 16.56 -1.44 -16.86
C VAL A 143 16.32 -1.27 -15.36
N ALA A 144 16.54 -2.32 -14.56
CA ALA A 144 16.41 -2.26 -13.10
C ALA A 144 17.42 -1.30 -12.47
N GLU A 145 18.67 -1.25 -13.00
CA GLU A 145 19.72 -0.34 -12.54
C GLU A 145 19.24 1.12 -12.58
N VAL A 146 18.53 1.52 -13.64
CA VAL A 146 18.02 2.90 -13.76
C VAL A 146 17.06 3.24 -12.61
N ALA A 147 16.15 2.35 -12.27
CA ALA A 147 15.22 2.57 -11.17
C ALA A 147 15.97 2.68 -9.83
N TYR A 148 16.85 1.72 -9.53
CA TYR A 148 17.58 1.68 -8.26
C TYR A 148 18.59 2.83 -8.11
N ALA A 149 19.23 3.25 -9.20
CA ALA A 149 20.15 4.41 -9.19
C ALA A 149 19.43 5.75 -8.93
N ASN A 150 18.12 5.79 -9.08
CA ASN A 150 17.26 6.94 -8.77
C ASN A 150 16.48 6.78 -7.46
N ASP A 151 16.87 5.85 -6.59
CA ASP A 151 16.19 5.54 -5.32
C ASP A 151 14.73 5.07 -5.47
N TYR A 152 14.36 4.55 -6.65
CA TYR A 152 13.04 3.95 -6.91
C TYR A 152 13.08 2.42 -6.82
N GLN A 153 11.91 1.85 -6.55
CA GLN A 153 11.69 0.41 -6.60
C GLN A 153 10.83 0.05 -7.81
N LEU A 154 11.03 -1.15 -8.32
CA LEU A 154 10.15 -1.68 -9.36
C LEU A 154 8.78 -2.00 -8.76
N SER A 155 7.70 -1.60 -9.42
CA SER A 155 6.34 -1.93 -9.00
C SER A 155 5.98 -3.41 -9.24
N PHE A 156 6.67 -4.06 -10.18
CA PHE A 156 6.56 -5.50 -10.49
C PHE A 156 7.86 -5.97 -11.17
N PRO A 157 8.14 -7.29 -11.19
CA PRO A 157 9.30 -7.83 -11.89
C PRO A 157 9.29 -7.46 -13.37
N ILE A 158 10.46 -7.10 -13.91
CA ILE A 158 10.57 -6.73 -15.33
C ILE A 158 10.24 -7.92 -16.23
N ILE A 159 9.31 -7.73 -17.14
CA ILE A 159 8.97 -8.70 -18.18
C ILE A 159 9.77 -8.33 -19.42
N ALA A 160 10.80 -9.12 -19.71
CA ALA A 160 11.63 -8.95 -20.90
C ALA A 160 11.68 -10.28 -21.65
N THR A 161 11.07 -10.34 -22.82
CA THR A 161 10.95 -11.57 -23.60
C THR A 161 11.03 -11.26 -25.09
N ILE A 162 11.80 -12.06 -25.83
CA ILE A 162 12.05 -11.86 -27.27
C ILE A 162 10.81 -12.22 -28.11
N ASN A 163 10.10 -13.26 -27.73
CA ASN A 163 8.96 -13.79 -28.51
C ASN A 163 7.61 -13.58 -27.82
N GLY A 164 7.58 -13.00 -26.63
CA GLY A 164 6.36 -12.80 -25.86
C GLY A 164 5.67 -14.05 -25.35
N GLN A 165 6.34 -15.21 -25.41
CA GLN A 165 5.76 -16.51 -25.04
C GLN A 165 5.84 -16.80 -23.54
N THR A 166 6.78 -16.16 -22.83
CA THR A 166 6.94 -16.28 -21.39
C THR A 166 6.84 -14.91 -20.77
N LEU A 167 5.80 -14.67 -19.96
CA LEU A 167 5.54 -13.37 -19.33
C LEU A 167 6.06 -13.29 -17.90
N HIS A 168 6.22 -14.43 -17.22
CA HIS A 168 6.74 -14.52 -15.85
C HIS A 168 7.78 -15.64 -15.78
N ASN A 169 8.99 -15.30 -15.37
CA ASN A 169 10.10 -16.22 -15.12
C ASN A 169 10.30 -16.38 -13.61
#